data_bb8b8534a81340a37a3f7ffa1773fd0f
#
_entry.id   bb8b8534a81340a37a3f7ffa1773fd0f
#
_cell.length_a   1.000
_cell.length_b   1.000
_cell.length_c   1.000
_cell.angle_alpha   90.00
_cell.angle_beta   90.00
_cell.angle_gamma   90.00
#
_symmetry.space_group_name_H-M   'P 1'
#
loop_
_entity.id
_entity.type
_entity.pdbx_description
1 polymer ?
#
loop_
_entity_poly.entity_id
_entity_poly.type
_entity_poly.pdbx_seq_one_letter_code
_entity_poly.pdbx_strand_id
1 'polypeptide(L)'
;MALENNNENITIIQITDTHLMNREDLEFIHMNPANTFYAVMDDVQKKYPNITAIFHTGDLAQASVPETYELYLNFMQTLGIPFYQIPGNHDKAEYFPFYNNVDRAHAIKIGQWTFILLNSAVKGQVHGFITEEQLQQLNDLLLEHKDQHVVVTCHHHPLEMESRWIDFHKLKNSENLSDVLAEHDNVKIVLCGHVHQDSMNEWKNIFFYSTPSTSVQFKPKSENFALDDIAPGYRVLQLNNNGTFTTKIHRVEGILPKINLEISGY
;
A
#
# COMPACT_ATOMS: atom_id res chain seq x y z
N MET A 1 -38.61 -9.27 17.83
CA MET A 1 -37.16 -9.58 17.78
C MET A 1 -36.71 -9.28 16.37
N ALA A 2 -36.21 -8.09 16.16
CA ALA A 2 -35.61 -7.69 14.87
C ALA A 2 -34.20 -8.29 14.82
N LEU A 3 -33.96 -9.14 13.84
CA LEU A 3 -32.61 -9.54 13.46
C LEU A 3 -31.96 -8.30 12.83
N GLU A 4 -31.11 -7.64 13.57
CA GLU A 4 -30.20 -6.65 13.02
C GLU A 4 -29.23 -7.39 12.11
N ASN A 5 -29.50 -7.40 10.81
CA ASN A 5 -28.57 -7.76 9.77
C ASN A 5 -27.51 -6.64 9.65
N ASN A 6 -26.57 -6.60 10.57
CA ASN A 6 -25.35 -5.78 10.44
C ASN A 6 -24.36 -6.47 9.49
N ASN A 7 -24.75 -6.70 8.24
CA ASN A 7 -23.86 -6.98 7.14
C ASN A 7 -23.46 -5.65 6.48
N GLU A 8 -22.78 -4.79 7.21
CA GLU A 8 -22.08 -3.68 6.57
C GLU A 8 -20.83 -4.25 5.89
N ASN A 9 -20.89 -4.36 4.58
CA ASN A 9 -19.73 -4.70 3.76
C ASN A 9 -18.70 -3.56 3.89
N ILE A 10 -17.56 -3.84 4.49
CA ILE A 10 -16.46 -2.89 4.62
C ILE A 10 -15.75 -2.82 3.27
N THR A 11 -15.77 -1.64 2.65
CA THR A 11 -15.07 -1.38 1.38
C THR A 11 -13.79 -0.60 1.65
N ILE A 12 -12.67 -1.23 1.42
CA ILE A 12 -11.33 -0.62 1.56
C ILE A 12 -10.73 -0.42 0.18
N ILE A 13 -10.16 0.75 -0.02
CA ILE A 13 -9.34 1.07 -1.19
C ILE A 13 -7.88 1.07 -0.77
N GLN A 14 -7.05 0.29 -1.45
CA GLN A 14 -5.59 0.41 -1.36
C GLN A 14 -5.06 1.14 -2.59
N ILE A 15 -4.35 2.22 -2.35
CA ILE A 15 -3.52 2.93 -3.31
C ILE A 15 -2.06 2.85 -2.86
N THR A 16 -1.12 3.04 -3.76
CA THR A 16 0.31 2.94 -3.45
C THR A 16 1.16 3.63 -4.50
N ASP A 17 2.38 3.96 -4.13
CA ASP A 17 3.43 4.39 -5.05
C ASP A 17 2.96 5.56 -5.95
N THR A 18 2.45 6.61 -5.31
CA THR A 18 1.93 7.81 -6.00
C THR A 18 3.05 8.64 -6.59
N HIS A 19 4.23 8.65 -5.96
CA HIS A 19 5.41 9.39 -6.41
C HIS A 19 5.13 10.85 -6.73
N LEU A 20 4.33 11.53 -5.89
CA LEU A 20 3.99 12.93 -6.09
C LEU A 20 5.24 13.81 -6.07
N MET A 21 5.25 14.81 -6.94
CA MET A 21 6.23 15.87 -6.96
C MET A 21 5.78 17.02 -6.06
N ASN A 22 6.67 17.95 -5.75
CA ASN A 22 6.37 19.14 -4.93
C ASN A 22 5.53 20.20 -5.67
N ARG A 23 5.21 19.97 -6.93
CA ARG A 23 4.28 20.76 -7.75
C ARG A 23 3.51 19.83 -8.68
N GLU A 24 2.24 20.16 -8.91
CA GLU A 24 1.34 19.34 -9.72
C GLU A 24 1.68 19.32 -11.22
N ASP A 25 2.43 20.29 -11.72
CA ASP A 25 2.82 20.41 -13.14
C ASP A 25 4.09 19.63 -13.49
N LEU A 26 4.76 19.02 -12.50
CA LEU A 26 6.00 18.29 -12.71
C LEU A 26 5.75 16.85 -13.17
N GLU A 27 6.68 16.39 -14.01
CA GLU A 27 6.68 15.02 -14.51
C GLU A 27 7.74 14.17 -13.79
N PHE A 28 7.43 12.89 -13.66
CA PHE A 28 8.31 11.83 -13.21
C PHE A 28 8.27 10.72 -14.28
N ILE A 29 9.42 10.41 -14.88
CA ILE A 29 9.56 9.41 -15.97
C ILE A 29 8.53 9.66 -17.11
N HIS A 30 8.42 10.91 -17.57
CA HIS A 30 7.48 11.34 -18.62
C HIS A 30 5.98 11.12 -18.30
N MET A 31 5.65 10.94 -17.05
CA MET A 31 4.30 10.90 -16.54
C MET A 31 4.12 12.00 -15.50
N ASN A 32 2.95 12.63 -15.46
CA ASN A 32 2.60 13.55 -14.39
C ASN A 32 1.90 12.77 -13.26
N PRO A 33 2.56 12.55 -12.09
CA PRO A 33 2.02 11.72 -11.02
C PRO A 33 0.75 12.30 -10.39
N ALA A 34 0.63 13.62 -10.30
CA ALA A 34 -0.57 14.27 -9.78
C ALA A 34 -1.79 13.98 -10.66
N ASN A 35 -1.63 14.13 -11.97
CA ASN A 35 -2.73 13.87 -12.92
C ASN A 35 -3.19 12.41 -12.88
N THR A 36 -2.24 11.45 -12.80
CA THR A 36 -2.59 10.03 -12.72
C THR A 36 -3.23 9.67 -11.38
N PHE A 37 -2.73 10.21 -10.29
CA PHE A 37 -3.31 10.05 -8.96
C PHE A 37 -4.75 10.58 -8.91
N TYR A 38 -4.99 11.80 -9.38
CA TYR A 38 -6.34 12.38 -9.40
C TYR A 38 -7.31 11.58 -10.27
N ALA A 39 -6.84 11.07 -11.40
CA ALA A 39 -7.67 10.22 -12.25
C ALA A 39 -7.98 8.86 -11.61
N VAL A 40 -7.02 8.26 -10.88
CA VAL A 40 -7.28 7.06 -10.07
C VAL A 40 -8.33 7.34 -9.01
N MET A 41 -8.22 8.46 -8.28
CA MET A 41 -9.17 8.81 -7.23
C MET A 41 -10.56 9.16 -7.77
N ASP A 42 -10.64 9.78 -8.96
CA ASP A 42 -11.90 10.01 -9.65
C ASP A 42 -12.59 8.70 -10.07
N ASP A 43 -11.84 7.74 -10.59
CA ASP A 43 -12.36 6.39 -10.92
C ASP A 43 -12.82 5.65 -9.65
N VAL A 44 -12.06 5.74 -8.55
CA VAL A 44 -12.42 5.19 -7.24
C VAL A 44 -13.77 5.74 -6.78
N GLN A 45 -13.94 7.06 -6.74
CA GLN A 45 -15.17 7.71 -6.27
C GLN A 45 -16.37 7.37 -7.14
N LYS A 46 -16.18 7.30 -8.46
CA LYS A 46 -17.25 6.95 -9.41
C LYS A 46 -17.74 5.51 -9.24
N LYS A 47 -16.82 4.57 -9.00
CA LYS A 47 -17.15 3.14 -8.89
C LYS A 47 -17.60 2.72 -7.49
N TYR A 48 -17.11 3.40 -6.46
CA TYR A 48 -17.31 3.05 -5.05
C TYR A 48 -17.79 4.25 -4.24
N PRO A 49 -19.11 4.55 -4.25
CA PRO A 49 -19.66 5.70 -3.51
C PRO A 49 -19.62 5.55 -1.99
N ASN A 50 -19.50 4.31 -1.48
CA ASN A 50 -19.51 3.99 -0.05
C ASN A 50 -18.17 3.35 0.37
N ILE A 51 -17.11 4.14 0.38
CA ILE A 51 -15.78 3.71 0.82
C ILE A 51 -15.70 3.88 2.32
N THR A 52 -15.27 2.83 3.02
CA THR A 52 -15.07 2.87 4.47
C THR A 52 -13.76 3.55 4.84
N ALA A 53 -12.67 3.22 4.15
CA ALA A 53 -11.37 3.85 4.33
C ALA A 53 -10.45 3.64 3.10
N ILE A 54 -9.44 4.50 3.00
CA ILE A 54 -8.37 4.41 2.01
C ILE A 54 -7.06 4.14 2.74
N PHE A 55 -6.28 3.17 2.26
CA PHE A 55 -4.93 2.87 2.76
C PHE A 55 -3.92 3.12 1.65
N HIS A 56 -2.93 3.97 1.93
CA HIS A 56 -1.79 4.22 1.06
C HIS A 56 -0.56 3.46 1.57
N THR A 57 -0.05 2.54 0.78
CA THR A 57 1.01 1.61 1.20
C THR A 57 2.42 2.05 0.81
N GLY A 58 2.71 3.35 0.89
CA GLY A 58 4.05 3.91 0.79
C GLY A 58 4.43 4.49 -0.57
N ASP A 59 5.59 5.14 -0.63
CA ASP A 59 6.08 5.92 -1.77
C ASP A 59 5.06 6.97 -2.24
N LEU A 60 4.61 7.75 -1.26
CA LEU A 60 3.68 8.85 -1.50
C LEU A 60 4.36 9.95 -2.31
N ALA A 61 5.60 10.29 -1.95
CA ALA A 61 6.37 11.37 -2.52
C ALA A 61 7.59 10.88 -3.30
N GLN A 62 7.76 11.34 -4.54
CA GLN A 62 9.03 11.27 -5.26
C GLN A 62 9.96 12.40 -4.78
N ALA A 63 9.44 13.63 -4.68
CA ALA A 63 10.11 14.74 -4.04
C ALA A 63 9.63 14.83 -2.59
N SER A 64 10.34 14.18 -1.68
CA SER A 64 9.96 14.11 -0.26
C SER A 64 10.33 15.41 0.46
N VAL A 65 9.44 16.39 0.37
CA VAL A 65 9.47 17.71 1.01
C VAL A 65 8.08 18.07 1.56
N PRO A 66 7.97 18.98 2.53
CA PRO A 66 6.67 19.32 3.14
C PRO A 66 5.56 19.66 2.14
N GLU A 67 5.88 20.40 1.09
CA GLU A 67 4.93 20.84 0.07
C GLU A 67 4.26 19.68 -0.66
N THR A 68 5.00 18.58 -0.89
CA THR A 68 4.45 17.36 -1.52
C THR A 68 3.39 16.72 -0.63
N TYR A 69 3.65 16.61 0.66
CA TYR A 69 2.70 16.04 1.61
C TYR A 69 1.50 16.96 1.84
N GLU A 70 1.68 18.28 1.78
CA GLU A 70 0.59 19.25 1.83
C GLU A 70 -0.36 19.11 0.62
N LEU A 71 0.18 18.95 -0.59
CA LEU A 71 -0.62 18.68 -1.80
C LEU A 71 -1.48 17.42 -1.62
N TYR A 72 -0.86 16.32 -1.18
CA TYR A 72 -1.58 15.08 -0.93
C TYR A 72 -2.65 15.23 0.14
N LEU A 73 -2.31 15.81 1.31
CA LEU A 73 -3.24 16.02 2.42
C LEU A 73 -4.43 16.88 2.03
N ASN A 74 -4.18 18.00 1.37
CA ASN A 74 -5.22 18.91 0.91
C ASN A 74 -6.21 18.21 -0.01
N PHE A 75 -5.71 17.39 -0.95
CA PHE A 75 -6.58 16.62 -1.83
C PHE A 75 -7.37 15.55 -1.06
N MET A 76 -6.70 14.70 -0.27
CA MET A 76 -7.35 13.60 0.44
C MET A 76 -8.42 14.08 1.42
N GLN A 77 -8.22 15.22 2.08
CA GLN A 77 -9.20 15.82 2.96
C GLN A 77 -10.49 16.25 2.22
N THR A 78 -10.40 16.63 0.95
CA THR A 78 -11.61 16.98 0.17
C THR A 78 -12.54 15.80 -0.07
N LEU A 79 -12.03 14.57 0.03
CA LEU A 79 -12.82 13.35 -0.21
C LEU A 79 -13.79 13.04 0.94
N GLY A 80 -13.52 13.53 2.15
CA GLY A 80 -14.32 13.24 3.34
C GLY A 80 -14.31 11.77 3.76
N ILE A 81 -13.35 10.98 3.27
CA ILE A 81 -13.18 9.55 3.54
C ILE A 81 -11.99 9.39 4.51
N PRO A 82 -12.09 8.56 5.57
CA PRO A 82 -10.93 8.22 6.39
C PRO A 82 -9.79 7.65 5.55
N PHE A 83 -8.56 8.14 5.77
CA PHE A 83 -7.40 7.65 5.04
C PHE A 83 -6.19 7.48 5.97
N TYR A 84 -5.42 6.45 5.69
CA TYR A 84 -4.26 6.02 6.47
C TYR A 84 -3.12 5.69 5.52
N GLN A 85 -1.88 5.95 5.93
CA GLN A 85 -0.72 5.75 5.10
C GLN A 85 0.47 5.25 5.90
N ILE A 86 1.37 4.55 5.22
CA ILE A 86 2.70 4.18 5.71
C ILE A 86 3.75 4.80 4.80
N PRO A 87 4.98 5.06 5.26
CA PRO A 87 6.04 5.52 4.40
C PRO A 87 6.59 4.38 3.52
N GLY A 88 7.08 4.73 2.33
CA GLY A 88 7.93 3.92 1.49
C GLY A 88 9.38 4.41 1.48
N ASN A 89 10.23 3.83 0.64
CA ASN A 89 11.66 4.18 0.59
C ASN A 89 11.95 5.56 -0.01
N HIS A 90 11.03 6.13 -0.78
CA HIS A 90 11.11 7.51 -1.27
C HIS A 90 10.65 8.53 -0.24
N ASP A 91 9.87 8.12 0.77
CA ASP A 91 9.38 9.00 1.81
C ASP A 91 10.46 9.23 2.89
N LYS A 92 10.64 10.50 3.30
CA LYS A 92 11.54 10.85 4.39
C LYS A 92 10.76 11.00 5.70
N ALA A 93 11.11 10.19 6.70
CA ALA A 93 10.45 10.18 7.99
C ALA A 93 10.34 11.58 8.63
N GLU A 94 11.36 12.44 8.43
CA GLU A 94 11.41 13.80 8.96
C GLU A 94 10.36 14.76 8.39
N TYR A 95 9.80 14.46 7.21
CA TYR A 95 8.76 15.26 6.55
C TYR A 95 7.41 14.52 6.45
N PHE A 96 7.37 13.25 6.88
CA PHE A 96 6.16 12.42 6.82
C PHE A 96 5.18 12.85 7.94
N PRO A 97 4.07 13.56 7.62
CA PRO A 97 3.33 14.35 8.61
C PRO A 97 2.25 13.55 9.37
N PHE A 98 2.16 12.24 9.15
CA PHE A 98 0.98 11.47 9.55
C PHE A 98 1.07 10.86 10.94
N TYR A 99 2.28 10.66 11.48
CA TYR A 99 2.53 10.06 12.78
C TYR A 99 3.64 10.77 13.53
N ASN A 100 3.49 10.88 14.85
CA ASN A 100 4.55 11.43 15.72
C ASN A 100 5.79 10.51 15.75
N ASN A 101 5.60 9.21 15.49
CA ASN A 101 6.66 8.23 15.37
C ASN A 101 6.28 7.22 14.28
N VAL A 102 6.88 7.36 13.11
CA VAL A 102 6.65 6.48 11.95
C VAL A 102 7.21 5.06 12.16
N ASP A 103 8.15 4.90 13.09
CA ASP A 103 8.77 3.60 13.38
C ASP A 103 7.96 2.76 14.36
N ARG A 104 6.82 3.27 14.82
CA ARG A 104 5.90 2.52 15.67
C ARG A 104 4.81 1.85 14.84
N ALA A 105 4.48 0.60 15.18
CA ALA A 105 3.32 -0.06 14.63
C ALA A 105 2.01 0.61 15.11
N HIS A 106 1.06 0.80 14.19
CA HIS A 106 -0.24 1.42 14.47
C HIS A 106 -1.37 0.47 14.11
N ALA A 107 -2.37 0.33 14.99
CA ALA A 107 -3.56 -0.46 14.73
C ALA A 107 -4.77 0.43 14.47
N ILE A 108 -5.48 0.17 13.37
CA ILE A 108 -6.71 0.85 12.95
C ILE A 108 -7.84 -0.18 12.94
N LYS A 109 -8.80 -0.03 13.84
CA LYS A 109 -9.96 -0.93 13.92
C LYS A 109 -11.09 -0.46 13.03
N ILE A 110 -11.60 -1.35 12.18
CA ILE A 110 -12.73 -1.11 11.27
C ILE A 110 -13.69 -2.32 11.37
N GLY A 111 -14.75 -2.18 12.12
CA GLY A 111 -15.69 -3.30 12.39
C GLY A 111 -15.00 -4.49 13.06
N GLN A 112 -15.07 -5.67 12.44
CA GLN A 112 -14.42 -6.90 12.89
C GLN A 112 -13.00 -7.09 12.31
N TRP A 113 -12.46 -6.07 11.64
CA TRP A 113 -11.12 -6.08 11.07
C TRP A 113 -10.20 -5.08 11.77
N THR A 114 -8.94 -5.43 11.89
CA THR A 114 -7.88 -4.53 12.35
C THR A 114 -6.79 -4.46 11.29
N PHE A 115 -6.44 -3.25 10.89
CA PHE A 115 -5.29 -2.97 10.02
C PHE A 115 -4.09 -2.61 10.89
N ILE A 116 -2.99 -3.34 10.74
CA ILE A 116 -1.72 -3.03 11.43
C ILE A 116 -0.75 -2.44 10.41
N LEU A 117 -0.36 -1.20 10.67
CA LEU A 117 0.49 -0.40 9.80
C LEU A 117 1.94 -0.50 10.29
N LEU A 118 2.84 -0.99 9.44
CA LEU A 118 4.26 -1.14 9.72
C LEU A 118 5.09 -0.23 8.80
N ASN A 119 6.13 0.37 9.36
CA ASN A 119 7.16 1.05 8.58
C ASN A 119 8.25 0.05 8.20
N SER A 120 8.43 -0.19 6.92
CA SER A 120 9.54 -0.99 6.39
C SER A 120 10.61 -0.16 5.67
N ALA A 121 10.44 1.17 5.62
CA ALA A 121 11.42 2.05 4.99
C ALA A 121 12.68 2.19 5.84
N VAL A 122 13.83 2.15 5.19
CA VAL A 122 15.14 2.34 5.83
C VAL A 122 15.80 3.59 5.24
N LYS A 123 16.18 4.53 6.09
CA LYS A 123 16.76 5.80 5.63
C LYS A 123 17.93 5.59 4.68
N GLY A 124 17.79 6.11 3.46
CA GLY A 124 18.84 6.06 2.44
C GLY A 124 19.04 4.68 1.78
N GLN A 125 18.10 3.77 1.95
CA GLN A 125 18.10 2.46 1.30
C GLN A 125 16.84 2.29 0.45
N VAL A 126 16.95 1.48 -0.61
CA VAL A 126 15.81 1.11 -1.45
C VAL A 126 15.12 -0.15 -0.94
N HIS A 127 15.84 -1.02 -0.23
CA HIS A 127 15.29 -2.23 0.37
C HIS A 127 14.60 -1.94 1.71
N GLY A 128 13.67 -2.81 2.07
CA GLY A 128 12.96 -2.73 3.34
C GLY A 128 13.62 -3.48 4.49
N PHE A 129 13.31 -3.05 5.70
CA PHE A 129 13.62 -3.74 6.94
C PHE A 129 12.62 -3.32 8.02
N ILE A 130 12.03 -4.27 8.75
CA ILE A 130 11.18 -4.00 9.91
C ILE A 130 12.02 -4.23 11.17
N THR A 131 12.08 -3.24 12.05
CA THR A 131 12.90 -3.34 13.27
C THR A 131 12.36 -4.42 14.22
N GLU A 132 13.25 -4.99 15.06
CA GLU A 132 12.84 -5.96 16.08
C GLU A 132 11.80 -5.37 17.04
N GLU A 133 11.92 -4.09 17.38
CA GLU A 133 10.93 -3.39 18.19
C GLU A 133 9.55 -3.37 17.51
N GLN A 134 9.51 -3.09 16.22
CA GLN A 134 8.24 -3.11 15.47
C GLN A 134 7.66 -4.50 15.31
N LEU A 135 8.51 -5.54 15.14
CA LEU A 135 8.06 -6.94 15.12
C LEU A 135 7.47 -7.35 16.47
N GLN A 136 8.08 -6.91 17.59
CA GLN A 136 7.50 -7.13 18.91
C GLN A 136 6.16 -6.41 19.08
N GLN A 137 6.06 -5.16 18.64
CA GLN A 137 4.80 -4.40 18.66
C GLN A 137 3.73 -5.06 17.79
N LEU A 138 4.11 -5.60 16.62
CA LEU A 138 3.21 -6.38 15.77
C LEU A 138 2.66 -7.59 16.53
N ASN A 139 3.53 -8.38 17.17
CA ASN A 139 3.12 -9.52 17.97
C ASN A 139 2.14 -9.13 19.08
N ASP A 140 2.44 -8.07 19.83
CA ASP A 140 1.59 -7.59 20.92
C ASP A 140 0.22 -7.13 20.39
N LEU A 141 0.17 -6.41 19.25
CA LEU A 141 -1.07 -5.99 18.61
C LEU A 141 -1.88 -7.18 18.06
N LEU A 142 -1.23 -8.22 17.53
CA LEU A 142 -1.90 -9.43 17.06
C LEU A 142 -2.54 -10.19 18.23
N LEU A 143 -1.91 -10.24 19.39
CA LEU A 143 -2.45 -10.79 20.61
C LEU A 143 -3.61 -9.95 21.18
N GLU A 144 -3.46 -8.61 21.20
CA GLU A 144 -4.51 -7.68 21.64
C GLU A 144 -5.78 -7.83 20.79
N HIS A 145 -5.60 -8.01 19.48
CA HIS A 145 -6.68 -8.14 18.50
C HIS A 145 -6.98 -9.57 18.07
N LYS A 146 -6.69 -10.57 18.92
CA LYS A 146 -6.85 -12.02 18.59
C LYS A 146 -8.25 -12.41 18.12
N ASP A 147 -9.29 -11.69 18.56
CA ASP A 147 -10.70 -11.92 18.18
C ASP A 147 -11.13 -11.10 16.95
N GLN A 148 -10.18 -10.40 16.29
CA GLN A 148 -10.39 -9.63 15.08
C GLN A 148 -9.71 -10.32 13.89
N HIS A 149 -10.19 -10.09 12.68
CA HIS A 149 -9.48 -10.45 11.46
C HIS A 149 -8.44 -9.37 11.14
N VAL A 150 -7.21 -9.74 10.85
CA VAL A 150 -6.12 -8.78 10.72
C VAL A 150 -5.63 -8.66 9.28
N VAL A 151 -5.43 -7.43 8.85
CA VAL A 151 -4.67 -7.03 7.67
C VAL A 151 -3.40 -6.34 8.13
N VAL A 152 -2.24 -6.87 7.75
CA VAL A 152 -0.94 -6.22 7.99
C VAL A 152 -0.54 -5.45 6.74
N THR A 153 -0.01 -4.24 6.89
CA THR A 153 0.51 -3.45 5.78
C THR A 153 1.97 -3.12 5.99
N CYS A 154 2.79 -3.28 4.97
CA CYS A 154 4.15 -2.76 4.89
C CYS A 154 4.43 -2.36 3.44
N HIS A 155 5.35 -1.40 3.21
CA HIS A 155 5.61 -0.96 1.85
C HIS A 155 6.34 -2.02 1.02
N HIS A 156 7.46 -2.55 1.53
CA HIS A 156 8.27 -3.52 0.81
C HIS A 156 7.67 -4.92 0.83
N HIS A 157 7.65 -5.57 -0.34
CA HIS A 157 7.13 -6.92 -0.52
C HIS A 157 7.97 -7.95 0.27
N PRO A 158 7.33 -8.83 1.06
CA PRO A 158 8.06 -9.85 1.82
C PRO A 158 8.39 -11.10 1.00
N LEU A 159 7.59 -11.44 -0.01
CA LEU A 159 7.75 -12.62 -0.87
C LEU A 159 8.28 -12.23 -2.24
N GLU A 160 9.02 -13.14 -2.89
CA GLU A 160 9.62 -12.89 -4.19
C GLU A 160 8.58 -12.71 -5.30
N MET A 161 8.86 -11.80 -6.22
CA MET A 161 8.03 -11.43 -7.38
C MET A 161 8.50 -12.09 -8.68
N GLU A 162 9.54 -12.95 -8.61
CA GLU A 162 10.22 -13.53 -9.77
C GLU A 162 10.79 -12.45 -10.72
N SER A 163 11.12 -11.28 -10.17
CA SER A 163 11.74 -10.14 -10.85
C SER A 163 13.02 -9.77 -10.11
N ARG A 164 14.17 -10.28 -10.58
CA ARG A 164 15.43 -10.25 -9.85
C ARG A 164 15.83 -8.87 -9.32
N TRP A 165 15.65 -7.84 -10.12
CA TRP A 165 16.05 -6.48 -9.73
C TRP A 165 15.21 -5.93 -8.58
N ILE A 166 13.88 -6.16 -8.58
CA ILE A 166 13.01 -5.68 -7.51
C ILE A 166 13.08 -6.58 -6.27
N ASP A 167 13.30 -7.88 -6.46
CA ASP A 167 13.50 -8.84 -5.36
C ASP A 167 14.79 -8.54 -4.59
N PHE A 168 15.78 -7.91 -5.25
CA PHE A 168 16.95 -7.38 -4.55
C PHE A 168 16.59 -6.25 -3.56
N HIS A 169 15.47 -5.58 -3.75
CA HIS A 169 14.97 -4.49 -2.91
C HIS A 169 13.80 -4.88 -1.99
N LYS A 170 13.50 -6.17 -1.89
CA LYS A 170 12.44 -6.67 -0.99
C LYS A 170 12.73 -6.39 0.48
N LEU A 171 11.77 -6.73 1.35
CA LEU A 171 11.96 -6.77 2.80
C LEU A 171 13.10 -7.74 3.17
N LYS A 172 14.21 -7.24 3.73
CA LYS A 172 15.41 -8.03 3.99
C LYS A 172 15.24 -9.06 5.10
N ASN A 173 14.41 -8.76 6.08
CA ASN A 173 14.08 -9.66 7.17
C ASN A 173 12.67 -10.23 7.08
N SER A 174 12.28 -10.62 5.87
CA SER A 174 10.97 -11.22 5.58
C SER A 174 10.71 -12.50 6.39
N GLU A 175 11.76 -13.28 6.72
CA GLU A 175 11.65 -14.46 7.57
C GLU A 175 11.19 -14.09 8.99
N ASN A 176 11.77 -13.04 9.60
CA ASN A 176 11.36 -12.58 10.92
C ASN A 176 9.88 -12.12 10.94
N LEU A 177 9.44 -11.40 9.90
CA LEU A 177 8.03 -11.05 9.76
C LEU A 177 7.16 -12.31 9.64
N SER A 178 7.57 -13.25 8.79
CA SER A 178 6.85 -14.50 8.57
C SER A 178 6.76 -15.36 9.85
N ASP A 179 7.79 -15.38 10.66
CA ASP A 179 7.80 -16.11 11.95
C ASP A 179 6.75 -15.53 12.90
N VAL A 180 6.71 -14.18 13.04
CA VAL A 180 5.67 -13.53 13.84
C VAL A 180 4.27 -13.84 13.31
N LEU A 181 4.04 -13.69 12.00
CA LEU A 181 2.72 -13.94 11.40
C LEU A 181 2.26 -15.40 11.57
N ALA A 182 3.20 -16.35 11.57
CA ALA A 182 2.90 -17.77 11.66
C ALA A 182 2.35 -18.21 13.04
N GLU A 183 2.56 -17.41 14.07
CA GLU A 183 2.08 -17.67 15.42
C GLU A 183 0.63 -17.22 15.65
N HIS A 184 0.00 -16.57 14.66
CA HIS A 184 -1.30 -15.94 14.81
C HIS A 184 -2.30 -16.33 13.70
N ASP A 185 -3.37 -17.02 14.07
CA ASP A 185 -4.42 -17.49 13.14
C ASP A 185 -5.36 -16.37 12.67
N ASN A 186 -5.32 -15.20 13.29
CA ASN A 186 -6.18 -14.05 12.98
C ASN A 186 -5.68 -13.22 11.79
N VAL A 187 -4.42 -13.38 11.37
CA VAL A 187 -3.88 -12.69 10.19
C VAL A 187 -4.47 -13.31 8.92
N LYS A 188 -5.09 -12.51 8.07
CA LYS A 188 -5.71 -12.95 6.82
C LYS A 188 -4.99 -12.41 5.59
N ILE A 189 -4.50 -11.17 5.67
CA ILE A 189 -3.98 -10.44 4.51
C ILE A 189 -2.73 -9.69 4.90
N VAL A 190 -1.73 -9.68 4.00
CA VAL A 190 -0.62 -8.74 4.00
C VAL A 190 -0.71 -7.91 2.71
N LEU A 191 -0.73 -6.58 2.85
CA LEU A 191 -0.75 -5.64 1.72
C LEU A 191 0.60 -4.94 1.59
N CYS A 192 1.13 -4.87 0.38
CA CYS A 192 2.34 -4.11 0.09
C CYS A 192 2.22 -3.26 -1.18
N GLY A 193 3.16 -2.33 -1.34
CA GLY A 193 3.42 -1.55 -2.54
C GLY A 193 4.75 -1.93 -3.17
N HIS A 194 5.56 -0.92 -3.51
CA HIS A 194 6.95 -0.99 -3.96
C HIS A 194 7.19 -1.64 -5.33
N VAL A 195 6.47 -2.68 -5.66
CA VAL A 195 6.67 -3.47 -6.89
C VAL A 195 5.90 -2.92 -8.08
N HIS A 196 4.99 -1.98 -7.88
CA HIS A 196 4.12 -1.38 -8.91
C HIS A 196 3.40 -2.42 -9.79
N GLN A 197 3.07 -3.57 -9.22
CA GLN A 197 2.45 -4.71 -9.91
C GLN A 197 1.28 -5.25 -9.11
N ASP A 198 0.34 -5.89 -9.81
CA ASP A 198 -0.63 -6.77 -9.18
C ASP A 198 -0.02 -8.15 -8.97
N SER A 199 0.01 -8.60 -7.74
CA SER A 199 0.38 -9.97 -7.42
C SER A 199 -0.46 -10.55 -6.30
N MET A 200 -0.53 -11.87 -6.27
CA MET A 200 -1.10 -12.64 -5.18
C MET A 200 -0.19 -13.84 -4.89
N ASN A 201 0.21 -13.95 -3.65
CA ASN A 201 0.88 -15.13 -3.12
C ASN A 201 0.12 -15.60 -1.87
N GLU A 202 0.17 -16.90 -1.59
CA GLU A 202 -0.41 -17.48 -0.37
C GLU A 202 0.66 -18.24 0.39
N TRP A 203 0.72 -18.01 1.71
CA TRP A 203 1.59 -18.73 2.61
C TRP A 203 0.88 -18.94 3.95
N LYS A 204 0.77 -20.18 4.41
CA LYS A 204 0.08 -20.57 5.67
C LYS A 204 -1.33 -19.96 5.83
N ASN A 205 -2.13 -19.96 4.77
CA ASN A 205 -3.47 -19.36 4.70
C ASN A 205 -3.50 -17.82 4.89
N ILE A 206 -2.37 -17.16 4.77
CA ILE A 206 -2.25 -15.70 4.72
C ILE A 206 -2.05 -15.31 3.26
N PHE A 207 -2.87 -14.39 2.78
CA PHE A 207 -2.77 -13.87 1.41
C PHE A 207 -1.90 -12.61 1.37
N PHE A 208 -0.88 -12.64 0.52
CA PHE A 208 0.03 -11.51 0.28
C PHE A 208 -0.33 -10.87 -1.05
N TYR A 209 -0.70 -9.61 -1.02
CA TYR A 209 -1.06 -8.85 -2.21
C TYR A 209 -0.14 -7.66 -2.40
N SER A 210 0.40 -7.49 -3.60
CA SER A 210 0.92 -6.21 -4.06
C SER A 210 -0.11 -5.50 -4.92
N THR A 211 0.00 -4.19 -5.00
CA THR A 211 -0.96 -3.34 -5.72
C THR A 211 -0.25 -2.52 -6.77
N PRO A 212 -0.88 -2.30 -7.93
CA PRO A 212 -0.36 -1.38 -8.94
C PRO A 212 -0.15 0.02 -8.39
N SER A 213 0.89 0.68 -8.85
CA SER A 213 1.11 2.10 -8.59
C SER A 213 -0.03 2.95 -9.18
N THR A 214 -0.34 4.06 -8.53
CA THR A 214 -1.18 5.11 -9.14
C THR A 214 -0.41 5.94 -10.17
N SER A 215 0.87 5.65 -10.38
CA SER A 215 1.79 6.29 -11.34
C SER A 215 2.33 5.25 -12.32
N VAL A 216 3.64 5.15 -12.47
CA VAL A 216 4.32 4.22 -13.41
C VAL A 216 4.21 2.77 -12.95
N GLN A 217 4.24 1.84 -13.91
CA GLN A 217 4.17 0.42 -13.63
C GLN A 217 5.50 -0.27 -13.97
N PHE A 218 5.86 -1.32 -13.21
CA PHE A 218 7.04 -2.12 -13.49
C PHE A 218 6.67 -3.41 -14.21
N LYS A 219 7.52 -3.80 -15.17
CA LYS A 219 7.30 -5.03 -15.94
C LYS A 219 7.51 -6.26 -15.06
N PRO A 220 6.51 -7.15 -14.94
CA PRO A 220 6.64 -8.38 -14.18
C PRO A 220 7.73 -9.31 -14.73
N LYS A 221 8.34 -10.10 -13.85
CA LYS A 221 9.30 -11.17 -14.18
C LYS A 221 10.49 -10.69 -15.01
N SER A 222 11.01 -9.50 -14.70
CA SER A 222 12.12 -8.90 -15.39
C SER A 222 13.44 -9.03 -14.63
N GLU A 223 14.51 -9.39 -15.32
CA GLU A 223 15.87 -9.50 -14.75
C GLU A 223 16.42 -8.14 -14.33
N ASN A 224 16.19 -7.12 -15.15
CA ASN A 224 16.63 -5.75 -14.94
C ASN A 224 15.42 -4.84 -14.77
N PHE A 225 15.66 -3.63 -14.27
CA PHE A 225 14.65 -2.60 -14.24
C PHE A 225 13.98 -2.44 -15.60
N ALA A 226 12.67 -2.52 -15.63
CA ALA A 226 11.89 -2.31 -16.84
C ALA A 226 10.51 -1.74 -16.47
N LEU A 227 10.09 -0.73 -17.20
CA LEU A 227 8.74 -0.17 -17.12
C LEU A 227 7.76 -1.03 -17.93
N ASP A 228 6.49 -0.98 -17.51
CA ASP A 228 5.37 -1.59 -18.22
C ASP A 228 4.44 -0.49 -18.76
N ASP A 229 3.89 -0.68 -19.95
CA ASP A 229 3.01 0.29 -20.63
C ASP A 229 1.52 0.16 -20.25
N ILE A 230 1.25 -0.47 -19.12
CA ILE A 230 -0.11 -0.63 -18.62
C ILE A 230 -0.56 0.55 -17.74
N ALA A 231 -1.86 0.75 -17.68
CA ALA A 231 -2.47 1.85 -16.96
C ALA A 231 -2.23 1.79 -15.45
N PRO A 232 -2.18 2.95 -14.73
CA PRO A 232 -2.16 3.01 -13.28
C PRO A 232 -3.40 2.36 -12.69
N GLY A 233 -3.34 2.01 -11.41
CA GLY A 233 -4.46 1.30 -10.80
C GLY A 233 -4.50 1.37 -9.28
N TYR A 234 -5.45 0.63 -8.74
CA TYR A 234 -5.69 0.49 -7.30
C TYR A 234 -6.32 -0.86 -6.98
N ARG A 235 -6.28 -1.25 -5.72
CA ARG A 235 -6.94 -2.46 -5.20
C ARG A 235 -8.16 -2.10 -4.39
N VAL A 236 -9.22 -2.87 -4.56
CA VAL A 236 -10.40 -2.84 -3.71
C VAL A 236 -10.46 -4.12 -2.89
N LEU A 237 -10.70 -3.99 -1.58
CA LEU A 237 -11.02 -5.11 -0.71
C LEU A 237 -12.46 -4.94 -0.20
N GLN A 238 -13.24 -5.99 -0.33
CA GLN A 238 -14.56 -6.12 0.27
C GLN A 238 -14.43 -7.10 1.45
N LEU A 239 -14.57 -6.59 2.67
CA LEU A 239 -14.34 -7.35 3.90
C LEU A 239 -15.66 -7.62 4.60
N ASN A 240 -15.90 -8.87 4.98
CA ASN A 240 -17.08 -9.31 5.72
C ASN A 240 -16.74 -9.50 7.20
N ASN A 241 -17.70 -9.28 8.09
CA ASN A 241 -17.53 -9.43 9.53
C ASN A 241 -17.15 -10.86 9.98
N ASN A 242 -17.39 -11.87 9.15
CA ASN A 242 -17.02 -13.26 9.40
C ASN A 242 -15.59 -13.64 8.96
N GLY A 243 -14.79 -12.66 8.50
CA GLY A 243 -13.41 -12.87 8.05
C GLY A 243 -13.26 -13.30 6.60
N THR A 244 -14.35 -13.51 5.88
CA THR A 244 -14.26 -13.71 4.43
C THR A 244 -14.05 -12.36 3.72
N PHE A 245 -13.37 -12.40 2.60
CA PHE A 245 -13.12 -11.19 1.81
C PHE A 245 -13.04 -11.50 0.32
N THR A 246 -13.20 -10.48 -0.48
CA THR A 246 -12.84 -10.49 -1.90
C THR A 246 -11.96 -9.30 -2.23
N THR A 247 -11.12 -9.44 -3.25
CA THR A 247 -10.27 -8.34 -3.71
C THR A 247 -10.24 -8.27 -5.23
N LYS A 248 -10.09 -7.06 -5.75
CA LYS A 248 -10.03 -6.80 -7.18
C LYS A 248 -9.12 -5.62 -7.48
N ILE A 249 -8.32 -5.75 -8.54
CA ILE A 249 -7.57 -4.65 -9.14
C ILE A 249 -8.45 -3.92 -10.16
N HIS A 250 -8.39 -2.60 -10.12
CA HIS A 250 -8.87 -1.73 -11.18
C HIS A 250 -7.70 -1.00 -11.83
N ARG A 251 -7.72 -0.95 -13.16
CA ARG A 251 -6.86 -0.11 -13.98
C ARG A 251 -7.68 1.04 -14.53
N VAL A 252 -7.11 2.23 -14.54
CA VAL A 252 -7.82 3.44 -15.01
C VAL A 252 -7.66 3.54 -16.52
N GLU A 253 -8.74 3.26 -17.25
CA GLU A 253 -8.74 3.28 -18.70
C GLU A 253 -8.51 4.72 -19.25
N GLY A 254 -7.84 4.80 -20.40
CA GLY A 254 -7.59 6.07 -21.08
C GLY A 254 -6.33 6.82 -20.56
N ILE A 255 -5.70 6.36 -19.51
CA ILE A 255 -4.41 6.87 -19.04
C ILE A 255 -3.35 5.83 -19.37
N LEU A 256 -2.85 5.88 -20.60
CA LEU A 256 -1.64 5.13 -20.95
C LEU A 256 -0.45 6.07 -20.75
N PRO A 257 0.54 5.66 -19.94
CA PRO A 257 1.74 6.46 -19.77
C PRO A 257 2.50 6.56 -21.10
N LYS A 258 2.90 7.78 -21.44
CA LYS A 258 3.93 7.99 -22.49
C LYS A 258 5.30 7.74 -21.88
N ILE A 259 5.51 6.53 -21.37
CA ILE A 259 6.76 6.18 -20.70
C ILE A 259 7.87 5.94 -21.72
N ASN A 260 9.07 6.35 -21.35
CA ASN A 260 10.26 5.93 -22.06
C ASN A 260 10.68 4.55 -21.57
N LEU A 261 10.41 3.49 -22.35
CA LEU A 261 10.74 2.11 -22.02
C LEU A 261 12.26 1.84 -22.01
N GLU A 262 13.10 2.79 -22.46
CA GLU A 262 14.56 2.67 -22.48
C GLU A 262 15.21 3.11 -21.15
N ILE A 263 14.45 3.63 -20.20
CA ILE A 263 14.97 4.03 -18.88
C ILE A 263 15.42 2.77 -18.13
N SER A 264 16.64 2.81 -17.60
CA SER A 264 17.28 1.69 -16.88
C SER A 264 17.27 1.84 -15.35
N GLY A 265 16.55 2.82 -14.81
CA GLY A 265 16.42 3.12 -13.39
C GLY A 265 16.06 4.59 -13.12
N TYR A 266 15.73 4.92 -11.86
CA TYR A 266 15.43 6.28 -11.38
C TYR A 266 15.82 6.45 -9.91
#